data_b50c431013fcd2064af94545ba6b4e9e
#
_entry.id   b50c431013fcd2064af94545ba6b4e9e
#
_cell.length_a   1.000
_cell.length_b   1.000
_cell.length_c   1.000
_cell.angle_alpha   90.00
_cell.angle_beta   90.00
_cell.angle_gamma   90.00
#
_symmetry.space_group_name_H-M   'P 1'
#
loop_
_entity.id
_entity.type
_entity.pdbx_description
1 polymer ?
#
loop_
_entity_poly.entity_id
_entity_poly.type
_entity_poly.pdbx_seq_one_letter_code
_entity_poly.pdbx_strand_id
1 'polypeptide(L)'
;MLDALQVKMIIFDEFQHLLRKEALISTADVLALIKLLMDEHGLTVVFAGLPEAQQLLDEHPELKQRVSYIKVKLQPFHLGANGPGNFEEFGNYIASIESTFNHYGPTIFPIGEEDMVKRIHIATDGILRNIGILFTRATKYCRNEKHITPEILQSAFDSVGFNQMNGFPLFTTTKAEVSKYVKRMAYQKRGEERQAKHKRGSRQGS
;
A
#
# COMPACT_ATOMS: atom_id res chain seq x y z
N MET A 1 20.76 -29.41 -3.83
CA MET A 1 20.22 -28.58 -4.91
C MET A 1 20.38 -27.08 -4.61
N LEU A 2 19.99 -26.57 -3.44
CA LEU A 2 20.15 -25.15 -3.08
C LEU A 2 21.62 -24.69 -3.08
N ASP A 3 22.51 -25.52 -2.53
CA ASP A 3 23.95 -25.24 -2.50
C ASP A 3 24.54 -25.18 -3.91
N ALA A 4 24.11 -26.07 -4.79
CA ALA A 4 24.58 -26.12 -6.19
C ALA A 4 24.15 -24.87 -6.97
N LEU A 5 23.04 -24.24 -6.58
CA LEU A 5 22.52 -22.97 -7.15
C LEU A 5 23.07 -21.73 -6.45
N GLN A 6 23.92 -21.90 -5.42
CA GLN A 6 24.46 -20.81 -4.60
C GLN A 6 23.39 -19.85 -4.05
N VAL A 7 22.23 -20.39 -3.69
CA VAL A 7 21.14 -19.61 -3.06
C VAL A 7 21.66 -19.04 -1.74
N LYS A 8 21.46 -17.76 -1.51
CA LYS A 8 21.84 -17.05 -0.28
C LYS A 8 20.65 -16.56 0.51
N MET A 9 19.51 -16.36 -0.16
CA MET A 9 18.31 -15.82 0.43
C MET A 9 17.08 -16.50 -0.13
N ILE A 10 16.08 -16.72 0.73
CA ILE A 10 14.74 -17.16 0.35
C ILE A 10 13.73 -16.14 0.90
N ILE A 11 12.80 -15.74 0.05
CA ILE A 11 11.71 -14.83 0.41
C ILE A 11 10.41 -15.63 0.39
N PHE A 12 9.75 -15.72 1.54
CA PHE A 12 8.38 -16.23 1.65
C PHE A 12 7.42 -15.05 1.55
N ASP A 13 6.77 -14.90 0.40
CA ASP A 13 5.72 -13.92 0.21
C ASP A 13 4.36 -14.48 0.65
N GLU A 14 3.45 -13.59 1.07
CA GLU A 14 2.13 -13.96 1.60
C GLU A 14 2.21 -14.99 2.74
N PHE A 15 3.20 -14.81 3.64
CA PHE A 15 3.55 -15.79 4.69
C PHE A 15 2.36 -16.22 5.54
N GLN A 16 1.35 -15.38 5.73
CA GLN A 16 0.11 -15.73 6.44
C GLN A 16 -0.65 -16.90 5.79
N HIS A 17 -0.45 -17.18 4.51
CA HIS A 17 -1.10 -18.30 3.83
C HIS A 17 -0.48 -19.66 4.14
N LEU A 18 0.80 -19.70 4.47
CA LEU A 18 1.48 -20.94 4.86
C LEU A 18 1.02 -21.48 6.21
N LEU A 19 0.34 -20.63 7.00
CA LEU A 19 0.00 -20.88 8.39
C LEU A 19 -1.50 -21.05 8.61
N ARG A 20 -2.29 -21.19 7.53
CA ARG A 20 -3.72 -21.46 7.63
C ARG A 20 -3.96 -22.89 8.14
N LYS A 21 -4.89 -23.05 9.09
CA LYS A 21 -5.28 -24.37 9.65
C LYS A 21 -5.77 -25.36 8.59
N GLU A 22 -6.15 -24.89 7.42
CA GLU A 22 -6.62 -25.69 6.29
C GLU A 22 -5.52 -26.03 5.29
N ALA A 23 -4.25 -25.67 5.57
CA ALA A 23 -3.14 -26.00 4.71
C ALA A 23 -2.88 -27.51 4.73
N LEU A 24 -2.56 -28.08 3.57
CA LEU A 24 -2.21 -29.49 3.41
C LEU A 24 -0.93 -29.88 4.18
N ILE A 25 -0.13 -28.90 4.56
CA ILE A 25 1.11 -29.03 5.33
C ILE A 25 0.88 -28.40 6.70
N SER A 26 1.26 -29.11 7.76
CA SER A 26 1.09 -28.58 9.12
C SER A 26 2.01 -27.37 9.34
N THR A 27 1.57 -26.43 10.19
CA THR A 27 2.40 -25.29 10.60
C THR A 27 3.74 -25.76 11.19
N ALA A 28 3.74 -26.87 11.92
CA ALA A 28 4.97 -27.46 12.47
C ALA A 28 5.97 -27.89 11.40
N ASP A 29 5.50 -28.49 10.30
CA ASP A 29 6.37 -28.92 9.20
C ASP A 29 6.97 -27.71 8.46
N VAL A 30 6.17 -26.65 8.26
CA VAL A 30 6.67 -25.39 7.67
C VAL A 30 7.75 -24.77 8.56
N LEU A 31 7.53 -24.73 9.86
CA LEU A 31 8.51 -24.20 10.82
C LEU A 31 9.77 -25.04 10.87
N ALA A 32 9.66 -26.38 10.82
CA ALA A 32 10.80 -27.29 10.75
C ALA A 32 11.62 -27.07 9.48
N LEU A 33 10.96 -26.90 8.33
CA LEU A 33 11.63 -26.56 7.07
C LEU A 33 12.37 -25.22 7.14
N ILE A 34 11.75 -24.20 7.69
CA ILE A 34 12.38 -22.88 7.86
C ILE A 34 13.64 -22.98 8.73
N LYS A 35 13.55 -23.71 9.85
CA LYS A 35 14.72 -23.96 10.72
C LYS A 35 15.84 -24.68 9.97
N LEU A 36 15.52 -25.73 9.22
CA LEU A 36 16.48 -26.45 8.39
C LEU A 36 17.19 -25.53 7.41
N LEU A 37 16.45 -24.69 6.69
CA LEU A 37 17.00 -23.74 5.73
C LEU A 37 17.96 -22.73 6.38
N MET A 38 17.63 -22.25 7.56
CA MET A 38 18.45 -21.28 8.29
C MET A 38 19.68 -21.94 8.94
N ASP A 39 19.50 -23.08 9.60
CA ASP A 39 20.52 -23.68 10.45
C ASP A 39 21.51 -24.56 9.66
N GLU A 40 21.03 -25.39 8.73
CA GLU A 40 21.89 -26.32 7.99
C GLU A 40 22.45 -25.72 6.71
N HIS A 41 21.68 -24.84 6.04
CA HIS A 41 22.11 -24.22 4.78
C HIS A 41 22.59 -22.78 4.94
N GLY A 42 22.52 -22.20 6.14
CA GLY A 42 22.95 -20.82 6.40
C GLY A 42 22.25 -19.77 5.56
N LEU A 43 20.99 -20.02 5.15
CA LEU A 43 20.25 -19.14 4.28
C LEU A 43 19.63 -17.98 5.05
N THR A 44 19.67 -16.80 4.47
CA THR A 44 18.86 -15.69 4.93
C THR A 44 17.40 -15.92 4.53
N VAL A 45 16.49 -15.85 5.50
CA VAL A 45 15.05 -16.00 5.24
C VAL A 45 14.36 -14.68 5.49
N VAL A 46 13.56 -14.25 4.50
CA VAL A 46 12.74 -13.05 4.57
C VAL A 46 11.27 -13.45 4.52
N PHE A 47 10.49 -12.95 5.46
CA PHE A 47 9.04 -13.14 5.48
C PHE A 47 8.35 -11.83 5.07
N ALA A 48 7.57 -11.89 4.01
CA ALA A 48 6.69 -10.81 3.58
C ALA A 48 5.23 -11.25 3.75
N GLY A 49 4.39 -10.37 4.22
CA GLY A 49 2.98 -10.69 4.43
C GLY A 49 2.19 -9.60 5.14
N LEU A 50 0.94 -9.89 5.40
CA LEU A 50 0.03 -9.02 6.14
C LEU A 50 0.37 -8.97 7.64
N PRO A 51 -0.15 -7.96 8.39
CA PRO A 51 0.08 -7.83 9.83
C PRO A 51 -0.32 -9.08 10.64
N GLU A 52 -1.28 -9.87 10.15
CA GLU A 52 -1.71 -11.13 10.76
C GLU A 52 -0.58 -12.15 10.85
N ALA A 53 0.39 -12.13 9.93
CA ALA A 53 1.57 -12.97 9.99
C ALA A 53 2.41 -12.73 11.26
N GLN A 54 2.31 -11.52 11.86
CA GLN A 54 2.99 -11.20 13.11
C GLN A 54 2.41 -12.01 14.29
N GLN A 55 1.11 -12.23 14.35
CA GLN A 55 0.46 -13.01 15.39
C GLN A 55 1.01 -14.45 15.42
N LEU A 56 1.23 -15.00 14.24
CA LEU A 56 1.80 -16.34 14.09
C LEU A 56 3.25 -16.43 14.58
N LEU A 57 4.06 -15.40 14.32
CA LEU A 57 5.40 -15.31 14.89
C LEU A 57 5.36 -15.22 16.43
N ASP A 58 4.36 -14.53 16.97
CA ASP A 58 4.18 -14.38 18.43
C ASP A 58 3.75 -15.70 19.09
N GLU A 59 3.03 -16.57 18.40
CA GLU A 59 2.64 -17.91 18.86
C GLU A 59 3.82 -18.92 18.81
N HIS A 60 4.92 -18.61 18.09
CA HIS A 60 6.07 -19.47 17.94
C HIS A 60 7.37 -18.77 18.40
N PRO A 61 7.68 -18.79 19.71
CA PRO A 61 8.81 -18.04 20.29
C PRO A 61 10.17 -18.38 19.67
N GLU A 62 10.35 -19.63 19.25
CA GLU A 62 11.60 -20.09 18.62
C GLU A 62 11.85 -19.44 17.26
N LEU A 63 10.79 -19.28 16.46
CA LEU A 63 10.88 -18.58 15.19
C LEU A 63 11.01 -17.07 15.42
N LYS A 64 10.27 -16.55 16.39
CA LYS A 64 10.32 -15.12 16.78
C LYS A 64 11.73 -14.68 17.16
N GLN A 65 12.47 -15.48 17.92
CA GLN A 65 13.86 -15.18 18.28
C GLN A 65 14.79 -15.09 17.08
N ARG A 66 14.56 -15.89 16.04
CA ARG A 66 15.38 -15.91 14.82
C ARG A 66 15.04 -14.77 13.86
N VAL A 67 13.78 -14.33 13.83
CA VAL A 67 13.24 -13.32 12.89
C VAL A 67 13.29 -11.91 13.47
N SER A 68 13.63 -11.74 14.76
CA SER A 68 13.42 -10.49 15.49
C SER A 68 14.36 -9.33 15.17
N TYR A 69 15.33 -9.50 14.29
CA TYR A 69 16.39 -8.50 14.11
C TYR A 69 16.03 -7.33 13.20
N ILE A 70 15.22 -7.51 12.18
CA ILE A 70 14.83 -6.41 11.29
C ILE A 70 13.35 -6.56 10.93
N LYS A 71 12.51 -5.64 11.39
CA LYS A 71 11.10 -5.52 10.99
C LYS A 71 10.92 -4.26 10.17
N VAL A 72 10.50 -4.43 8.94
CA VAL A 72 10.10 -3.31 8.07
C VAL A 72 8.58 -3.34 7.94
N LYS A 73 7.93 -2.28 8.39
CA LYS A 73 6.49 -2.10 8.22
C LYS A 73 6.25 -1.09 7.12
N LEU A 74 5.76 -1.57 5.98
CA LEU A 74 5.30 -0.68 4.92
C LEU A 74 3.97 -0.07 5.34
N GLN A 75 3.95 1.24 5.47
CA GLN A 75 2.73 2.01 5.75
C GLN A 75 2.36 2.84 4.52
N PRO A 76 1.06 3.15 4.33
CA PRO A 76 0.67 4.15 3.35
C PRO A 76 1.38 5.47 3.63
N PHE A 77 1.71 6.21 2.58
CA PHE A 77 2.15 7.59 2.71
C PHE A 77 1.08 8.44 3.39
N HIS A 78 1.50 9.45 4.13
CA HIS A 78 0.60 10.37 4.80
C HIS A 78 0.98 11.83 4.53
N LEU A 79 0.02 12.74 4.71
CA LEU A 79 0.23 14.18 4.48
C LEU A 79 0.85 14.91 5.69
N GLY A 80 1.28 14.20 6.72
CA GLY A 80 1.99 14.77 7.86
C GLY A 80 3.43 15.14 7.51
N ALA A 81 4.00 16.07 8.30
CA ALA A 81 5.37 16.54 8.08
C ALA A 81 6.46 15.63 8.66
N ASN A 82 6.11 14.75 9.60
CA ASN A 82 7.09 13.96 10.35
C ASN A 82 6.80 12.46 10.25
N GLY A 83 7.84 11.64 10.41
CA GLY A 83 7.76 10.19 10.42
C GLY A 83 7.96 9.56 9.03
N PRO A 84 8.14 8.23 8.98
CA PRO A 84 8.29 7.49 7.73
C PRO A 84 7.05 7.60 6.85
N GLY A 85 7.23 7.80 5.53
CA GLY A 85 6.14 7.98 4.59
C GLY A 85 5.47 9.35 4.67
N ASN A 86 6.18 10.36 5.18
CA ASN A 86 5.69 11.73 5.31
C ASN A 86 5.43 12.40 3.94
N PHE A 87 4.92 13.62 3.98
CA PHE A 87 4.57 14.38 2.79
C PHE A 87 5.76 14.62 1.85
N GLU A 88 6.95 14.86 2.37
CA GLU A 88 8.17 15.08 1.58
C GLU A 88 8.59 13.79 0.86
N GLU A 89 8.64 12.66 1.57
CA GLU A 89 8.94 11.36 0.96
C GLU A 89 7.91 11.00 -0.11
N PHE A 90 6.64 11.28 0.14
CA PHE A 90 5.58 11.08 -0.85
C PHE A 90 5.77 11.97 -2.07
N GLY A 91 6.07 13.25 -1.88
CA GLY A 91 6.37 14.19 -2.97
C GLY A 91 7.54 13.74 -3.83
N ASN A 92 8.64 13.30 -3.20
CA ASN A 92 9.81 12.76 -3.88
C ASN A 92 9.46 11.49 -4.69
N TYR A 93 8.63 10.61 -4.14
CA TYR A 93 8.15 9.44 -4.86
C TYR A 93 7.31 9.79 -6.09
N ILE A 94 6.38 10.73 -5.98
CA ILE A 94 5.58 11.21 -7.12
C ILE A 94 6.44 11.90 -8.18
N ALA A 95 7.42 12.71 -7.77
CA ALA A 95 8.37 13.34 -8.68
C ALA A 95 9.23 12.30 -9.43
N SER A 96 9.59 11.19 -8.78
CA SER A 96 10.29 10.08 -9.45
C SER A 96 9.43 9.39 -10.50
N ILE A 97 8.12 9.25 -10.25
CA ILE A 97 7.16 8.75 -11.24
C ILE A 97 7.08 9.69 -12.42
N GLU A 98 6.94 11.01 -12.20
CA GLU A 98 6.92 12.02 -13.25
C GLU A 98 8.17 11.94 -14.13
N SER A 99 9.35 11.88 -13.52
CA SER A 99 10.63 11.74 -14.21
C SER A 99 10.68 10.46 -15.05
N THR A 100 10.18 9.34 -14.50
CA THR A 100 10.16 8.05 -15.21
C THR A 100 9.25 8.11 -16.42
N PHE A 101 8.07 8.70 -16.32
CA PHE A 101 7.16 8.90 -17.44
C PHE A 101 7.81 9.76 -18.53
N ASN A 102 8.37 10.91 -18.17
CA ASN A 102 8.97 11.84 -19.10
C ASN A 102 10.23 11.28 -19.79
N HIS A 103 10.85 10.24 -19.23
CA HIS A 103 12.05 9.61 -19.81
C HIS A 103 11.73 8.37 -20.66
N TYR A 104 10.83 7.50 -20.20
CA TYR A 104 10.61 6.16 -20.79
C TYR A 104 9.21 5.93 -21.36
N GLY A 105 8.25 6.80 -21.08
CA GLY A 105 6.85 6.59 -21.40
C GLY A 105 6.20 7.75 -22.17
N PRO A 106 4.87 7.79 -22.20
CA PRO A 106 4.18 9.01 -22.57
C PRO A 106 4.52 10.10 -21.57
N THR A 107 4.79 11.31 -22.03
CA THR A 107 5.01 12.43 -21.10
C THR A 107 3.79 12.66 -20.23
N ILE A 108 3.99 13.21 -19.04
CA ILE A 108 2.91 13.53 -18.12
C ILE A 108 2.98 15.01 -17.74
N PHE A 109 1.82 15.62 -17.51
CA PHE A 109 1.78 16.98 -16.96
C PHE A 109 2.45 17.03 -15.59
N PRO A 110 2.87 18.20 -15.06
CA PRO A 110 3.55 18.29 -13.77
C PRO A 110 2.69 17.74 -12.62
N ILE A 111 3.07 16.57 -12.10
CA ILE A 111 2.39 15.91 -10.98
C ILE A 111 3.14 16.04 -9.67
N GLY A 112 4.41 16.46 -9.69
CA GLY A 112 5.24 16.71 -8.52
C GLY A 112 4.89 18.00 -7.76
N GLU A 113 4.01 18.85 -8.30
CA GLU A 113 3.55 20.06 -7.61
C GLU A 113 2.72 19.71 -6.38
N GLU A 114 2.88 20.49 -5.31
CA GLU A 114 2.25 20.25 -4.00
C GLU A 114 0.75 19.97 -4.06
N ASP A 115 0.00 20.71 -4.87
CA ASP A 115 -1.45 20.53 -5.01
C ASP A 115 -1.77 19.18 -5.69
N MET A 116 -1.01 18.81 -6.72
CA MET A 116 -1.22 17.55 -7.42
C MET A 116 -0.80 16.34 -6.59
N VAL A 117 0.31 16.44 -5.86
CA VAL A 117 0.75 15.43 -4.88
C VAL A 117 -0.37 15.17 -3.85
N LYS A 118 -1.00 16.22 -3.31
CA LYS A 118 -2.15 16.08 -2.40
C LYS A 118 -3.35 15.39 -3.06
N ARG A 119 -3.65 15.72 -4.32
CA ARG A 119 -4.75 15.08 -5.07
C ARG A 119 -4.47 13.59 -5.31
N ILE A 120 -3.24 13.22 -5.67
CA ILE A 120 -2.84 11.83 -5.84
C ILE A 120 -2.94 11.08 -4.52
N HIS A 121 -2.53 11.71 -3.41
CA HIS A 121 -2.72 11.12 -2.08
C HIS A 121 -4.20 10.87 -1.77
N ILE A 122 -5.06 11.86 -2.00
CA ILE A 122 -6.51 11.74 -1.79
C ILE A 122 -7.11 10.63 -2.66
N ALA A 123 -6.66 10.52 -3.93
CA ALA A 123 -7.15 9.48 -4.84
C ALA A 123 -6.77 8.06 -4.41
N THR A 124 -5.60 7.89 -3.78
CA THR A 124 -4.98 6.59 -3.55
C THR A 124 -4.86 6.20 -2.08
N ASP A 125 -5.28 7.10 -1.17
CA ASP A 125 -5.07 7.00 0.28
C ASP A 125 -3.58 6.80 0.65
N GLY A 126 -2.66 7.26 -0.21
CA GLY A 126 -1.22 7.08 -0.06
C GLY A 126 -0.73 5.65 -0.19
N ILE A 127 -1.57 4.73 -0.66
CA ILE A 127 -1.25 3.31 -0.77
C ILE A 127 -0.47 3.06 -2.08
N LEU A 128 0.76 2.56 -1.97
CA LEU A 128 1.65 2.30 -3.12
C LEU A 128 0.99 1.49 -4.24
N ARG A 129 0.24 0.44 -3.88
CA ARG A 129 -0.49 -0.38 -4.85
C ARG A 129 -1.51 0.43 -5.63
N ASN A 130 -2.26 1.30 -4.95
CA ASN A 130 -3.26 2.14 -5.58
C ASN A 130 -2.63 3.17 -6.53
N ILE A 131 -1.49 3.74 -6.12
CA ILE A 131 -0.71 4.65 -6.97
C ILE A 131 -0.27 3.93 -8.25
N GLY A 132 0.30 2.74 -8.13
CA GLY A 132 0.69 1.92 -9.28
C GLY A 132 -0.48 1.59 -10.20
N ILE A 133 -1.65 1.24 -9.66
CA ILE A 133 -2.87 0.96 -10.43
C ILE A 133 -3.35 2.23 -11.15
N LEU A 134 -3.39 3.38 -10.47
CA LEU A 134 -3.81 4.66 -11.05
C LEU A 134 -2.98 5.00 -12.30
N PHE A 135 -1.66 4.99 -12.18
CA PHE A 135 -0.76 5.33 -13.30
C PHE A 135 -0.76 4.27 -14.40
N THR A 136 -0.88 2.98 -14.05
CA THR A 136 -1.06 1.92 -15.04
C THR A 136 -2.36 2.11 -15.84
N ARG A 137 -3.43 2.53 -15.21
CA ARG A 137 -4.69 2.86 -15.90
C ARG A 137 -4.55 4.10 -16.77
N ALA A 138 -3.93 5.16 -16.26
CA ALA A 138 -3.66 6.36 -17.04
C ALA A 138 -2.87 6.05 -18.32
N THR A 139 -1.85 5.21 -18.24
CA THR A 139 -1.10 4.75 -19.41
C THR A 139 -1.98 4.01 -20.43
N LYS A 140 -2.91 3.16 -19.93
CA LYS A 140 -3.85 2.45 -20.81
C LYS A 140 -4.85 3.38 -21.50
N TYR A 141 -5.29 4.45 -20.85
CA TYR A 141 -6.15 5.45 -21.47
C TYR A 141 -5.42 6.39 -22.43
N CYS A 142 -4.09 6.54 -22.26
CA CYS A 142 -3.23 7.33 -23.11
C CYS A 142 -2.82 6.64 -24.43
N ARG A 143 -3.51 5.55 -24.85
CA ARG A 143 -3.10 4.61 -25.92
C ARG A 143 -2.58 5.23 -27.21
N ASN A 144 -3.17 6.33 -27.65
CA ASN A 144 -2.83 7.01 -28.92
C ASN A 144 -2.27 8.41 -28.70
N GLU A 145 -2.20 8.87 -27.46
CA GLU A 145 -1.71 10.16 -27.07
C GLU A 145 -0.30 10.00 -26.49
N LYS A 146 0.59 10.92 -26.84
CA LYS A 146 1.96 10.91 -26.30
C LYS A 146 2.05 11.60 -24.93
N HIS A 147 0.92 12.05 -24.41
CA HIS A 147 0.87 12.88 -23.21
C HIS A 147 -0.32 12.53 -22.32
N ILE A 148 -0.04 12.23 -21.05
CA ILE A 148 -1.06 12.01 -20.04
C ILE A 148 -1.51 13.36 -19.50
N THR A 149 -2.79 13.69 -19.70
CA THR A 149 -3.43 14.93 -19.24
C THR A 149 -4.16 14.73 -17.91
N PRO A 150 -4.56 15.82 -17.21
CA PRO A 150 -5.43 15.72 -16.03
C PRO A 150 -6.73 14.94 -16.30
N GLU A 151 -7.31 15.07 -17.50
CA GLU A 151 -8.55 14.38 -17.89
C GLU A 151 -8.33 12.88 -18.04
N ILE A 152 -7.19 12.47 -18.58
CA ILE A 152 -6.79 11.05 -18.66
C ILE A 152 -6.59 10.48 -17.26
N LEU A 153 -5.92 11.23 -16.38
CA LEU A 153 -5.73 10.81 -14.99
C LEU A 153 -7.05 10.73 -14.22
N GLN A 154 -7.99 11.66 -14.49
CA GLN A 154 -9.34 11.62 -13.94
C GLN A 154 -10.09 10.37 -14.42
N SER A 155 -10.07 10.08 -15.72
CA SER A 155 -10.71 8.90 -16.28
C SER A 155 -10.13 7.60 -15.71
N ALA A 156 -8.81 7.57 -15.49
CA ALA A 156 -8.15 6.45 -14.83
C ALA A 156 -8.65 6.29 -13.38
N PHE A 157 -8.74 7.38 -12.62
CA PHE A 157 -9.24 7.38 -11.25
C PHE A 157 -10.69 6.89 -11.17
N ASP A 158 -11.57 7.41 -12.02
CA ASP A 158 -12.99 7.01 -12.05
C ASP A 158 -13.17 5.52 -12.39
N SER A 159 -12.23 4.92 -13.12
CA SER A 159 -12.30 3.52 -13.53
C SER A 159 -11.91 2.52 -12.42
N VAL A 160 -11.24 2.95 -11.36
CA VAL A 160 -10.64 2.02 -10.37
C VAL A 160 -11.41 1.92 -9.05
N GLY A 161 -12.22 2.91 -8.68
CA GLY A 161 -13.11 2.85 -7.51
C GLY A 161 -12.40 2.64 -6.17
N PHE A 162 -11.24 3.24 -5.95
CA PHE A 162 -10.47 3.03 -4.72
C PHE A 162 -11.18 3.52 -3.45
N ASN A 163 -11.94 4.60 -3.54
CA ASN A 163 -12.57 5.23 -2.38
C ASN A 163 -13.87 5.95 -2.77
N GLN A 164 -14.51 6.57 -1.77
CA GLN A 164 -15.78 7.28 -1.94
C GLN A 164 -15.69 8.57 -2.80
N MET A 165 -14.50 8.93 -3.25
CA MET A 165 -14.27 10.10 -4.11
C MET A 165 -14.53 9.80 -5.60
N ASN A 166 -14.85 8.57 -5.97
CA ASN A 166 -15.17 8.20 -7.35
C ASN A 166 -16.32 9.07 -7.89
N GLY A 167 -16.13 9.59 -9.10
CA GLY A 167 -17.09 10.52 -9.73
C GLY A 167 -16.91 11.99 -9.33
N PHE A 168 -16.01 12.31 -8.37
CA PHE A 168 -15.62 13.69 -8.12
C PHE A 168 -14.47 14.06 -9.08
N PRO A 169 -14.53 15.23 -9.77
CA PRO A 169 -13.52 15.63 -10.75
C PRO A 169 -12.20 16.08 -10.06
N LEU A 170 -11.57 15.18 -9.34
CA LEU A 170 -10.45 15.44 -8.43
C LEU A 170 -9.25 16.08 -9.13
N PHE A 171 -8.94 15.62 -10.35
CA PHE A 171 -7.77 16.08 -11.11
C PHE A 171 -8.05 17.27 -12.03
N THR A 172 -9.32 17.56 -12.32
CA THR A 172 -9.71 18.60 -13.28
C THR A 172 -10.40 19.80 -12.64
N THR A 173 -10.75 19.73 -11.36
CA THR A 173 -11.41 20.84 -10.64
C THR A 173 -10.41 21.78 -9.95
N THR A 174 -10.89 22.88 -9.40
CA THR A 174 -10.06 23.87 -8.70
C THR A 174 -9.62 23.38 -7.32
N LYS A 175 -8.49 23.90 -6.83
CA LYS A 175 -7.98 23.61 -5.48
C LYS A 175 -8.99 23.95 -4.37
N ALA A 176 -9.76 25.03 -4.57
CA ALA A 176 -10.79 25.46 -3.61
C ALA A 176 -11.92 24.43 -3.50
N GLU A 177 -12.36 23.87 -4.62
CA GLU A 177 -13.41 22.84 -4.66
C GLU A 177 -12.93 21.54 -4.05
N VAL A 178 -11.70 21.10 -4.35
CA VAL A 178 -11.09 19.93 -3.69
C VAL A 178 -11.06 20.12 -2.17
N SER A 179 -10.57 21.27 -1.70
CA SER A 179 -10.50 21.56 -0.26
C SER A 179 -11.87 21.55 0.41
N LYS A 180 -12.88 22.11 -0.24
CA LYS A 180 -14.27 22.10 0.24
C LYS A 180 -14.83 20.68 0.31
N TYR A 181 -14.58 19.88 -0.71
CA TYR A 181 -15.05 18.49 -0.77
C TYR A 181 -14.40 17.64 0.32
N VAL A 182 -13.08 17.70 0.49
CA VAL A 182 -12.33 16.96 1.51
C VAL A 182 -12.82 17.31 2.92
N LYS A 183 -13.05 18.60 3.22
CA LYS A 183 -13.63 19.03 4.50
C LYS A 183 -15.00 18.42 4.75
N ARG A 184 -15.85 18.38 3.73
CA ARG A 184 -17.19 17.78 3.81
C ARG A 184 -17.13 16.28 4.10
N MET A 185 -16.26 15.54 3.40
CA MET A 185 -16.06 14.11 3.62
C MET A 185 -15.53 13.82 5.01
N ALA A 186 -14.56 14.59 5.49
CA ALA A 186 -14.04 14.45 6.85
C ALA A 186 -15.11 14.68 7.92
N TYR A 187 -16.01 15.61 7.70
CA TYR A 187 -17.13 15.87 8.60
C TYR A 187 -18.13 14.71 8.62
N GLN A 188 -18.48 14.15 7.46
CA GLN A 188 -19.39 13.00 7.35
C GLN A 188 -18.80 11.77 8.06
N LYS A 189 -17.52 11.44 7.81
CA LYS A 189 -16.84 10.32 8.45
C LYS A 189 -16.84 10.41 9.99
N ARG A 190 -16.57 11.60 10.53
CA ARG A 190 -16.66 11.83 11.99
C ARG A 190 -18.07 11.64 12.54
N GLY A 191 -19.10 12.00 11.77
CA GLY A 191 -20.51 11.78 12.11
C GLY A 191 -20.85 10.30 12.21
N GLU A 192 -20.44 9.51 11.22
CA GLU A 192 -20.62 8.05 11.15
C GLU A 192 -19.89 7.34 12.30
N GLU A 193 -18.65 7.72 12.58
CA GLU A 193 -17.86 7.15 13.69
C GLU A 193 -18.52 7.41 15.06
N ARG A 194 -19.10 8.61 15.27
CA ARG A 194 -19.85 8.92 16.49
C ARG A 194 -21.11 8.09 16.63
N GLN A 195 -21.86 7.90 15.56
CA GLN A 195 -23.05 7.06 15.55
C GLN A 195 -22.71 5.57 15.78
N ALA A 196 -21.62 5.07 15.18
CA ALA A 196 -21.15 3.71 15.37
C ALA A 196 -20.73 3.44 16.82
N LYS A 197 -20.04 4.38 17.46
CA LYS A 197 -19.67 4.30 18.88
C LYS A 197 -20.91 4.29 19.78
N HIS A 198 -21.91 5.11 19.49
CA HIS A 198 -23.14 5.14 20.29
C HIS A 198 -23.92 3.83 20.20
N LYS A 199 -24.03 3.23 18.99
CA LYS A 199 -24.67 1.92 18.81
C LYS A 199 -23.93 0.77 19.49
N ARG A 200 -22.59 0.83 19.63
CA ARG A 200 -21.83 -0.19 20.37
C ARG A 200 -21.98 -0.06 21.88
N GLY A 201 -22.05 1.16 22.41
CA GLY A 201 -22.27 1.41 23.84
C GLY A 201 -23.66 0.99 24.31
N SER A 202 -24.69 1.12 23.48
CA SER A 202 -26.07 0.70 23.83
C SER A 202 -26.28 -0.83 23.78
N ARG A 203 -25.38 -1.61 23.17
CA ARG A 203 -25.44 -3.08 23.13
C ARG A 203 -24.68 -3.77 24.27
N GLN A 204 -23.85 -3.05 25.00
CA GLN A 204 -23.12 -3.58 26.17
C GLN A 204 -23.80 -3.27 27.52
N GLY A 205 -24.91 -2.54 27.50
CA GLY A 205 -25.71 -2.20 28.71
C GLY A 205 -27.06 -2.92 28.79
N SER A 206 -27.26 -3.97 28.02
CA SER A 206 -28.41 -4.88 28.09
C SER A 206 -27.91 -6.28 28.34
#